data_94911a515f1e93339e9fb27831751c9c
#
_entry.id   94911a515f1e93339e9fb27831751c9c
#
_cell.length_a   1.000
_cell.length_b   1.000
_cell.length_c   1.000
_cell.angle_alpha   90.00
_cell.angle_beta   90.00
_cell.angle_gamma   90.00
#
_symmetry.space_group_name_H-M   'P 1'
#
loop_
_entity.id
_entity.type
_entity.pdbx_description
1 polymer ?
#
loop_
_entity_poly.entity_id
_entity_poly.type
_entity_poly.pdbx_seq_one_letter_code
_entity_poly.pdbx_strand_id
1 'polypeptide(L)'
;MMSNSAILPAGVSTEALLTELRRLSWGAADILRAYARGEQPPHGFPKALSVDNGGEGPVSAADLAVNQWLLEGLSGAFPDAGWTLLSEETAKEQLTEGEPLPAEWLWILDPLDGTKDFLQGTGEYAVHLALVRGNRPVLGVVLLPEADELWIGLVGDCGWCEDREGTR
;
A
#
# COMPACT_ATOMS: atom_id res chain seq x y z
N MET A 1 -33.77 8.21 10.56
CA MET A 1 -32.38 8.70 10.69
C MET A 1 -31.46 7.53 10.51
N MET A 2 -30.79 7.47 9.39
CA MET A 2 -29.72 6.47 9.20
C MET A 2 -28.60 6.85 10.16
N SER A 3 -28.27 5.94 11.08
CA SER A 3 -27.11 6.05 11.94
C SER A 3 -25.90 6.33 11.05
N ASN A 4 -25.24 7.43 11.31
CA ASN A 4 -23.98 7.79 10.66
C ASN A 4 -22.92 6.79 11.15
N SER A 5 -22.98 5.56 10.61
CA SER A 5 -21.93 4.55 10.85
C SER A 5 -20.64 5.18 10.37
N ALA A 6 -19.72 5.42 11.30
CA ALA A 6 -18.41 5.97 10.96
C ALA A 6 -17.81 5.18 9.79
N ILE A 7 -17.46 5.88 8.71
CA ILE A 7 -16.86 5.28 7.50
C ILE A 7 -15.44 4.78 7.82
N LEU A 8 -14.83 5.32 8.87
CA LEU A 8 -13.48 4.98 9.35
C LEU A 8 -13.51 4.54 10.81
N PRO A 9 -12.49 3.85 11.30
CA PRO A 9 -12.38 3.48 12.70
C PRO A 9 -12.43 4.69 13.64
N ALA A 10 -12.91 4.48 14.88
CA ALA A 10 -12.95 5.53 15.88
C ALA A 10 -11.57 6.16 16.08
N GLY A 11 -11.52 7.49 16.11
CA GLY A 11 -10.29 8.25 16.29
C GLY A 11 -9.46 8.47 15.02
N VAL A 12 -9.87 7.91 13.88
CA VAL A 12 -9.22 8.13 12.58
C VAL A 12 -10.01 9.18 11.80
N SER A 13 -9.42 10.36 11.58
CA SER A 13 -10.00 11.37 10.71
C SER A 13 -9.66 11.12 9.24
N THR A 14 -10.60 11.43 8.35
CA THR A 14 -10.38 11.30 6.88
C THR A 14 -9.18 12.14 6.44
N GLU A 15 -9.06 13.37 6.92
CA GLU A 15 -7.96 14.28 6.57
C GLU A 15 -6.60 13.71 6.98
N ALA A 16 -6.46 13.25 8.23
CA ALA A 16 -5.22 12.67 8.72
C ALA A 16 -4.85 11.38 7.95
N LEU A 17 -5.85 10.53 7.67
CA LEU A 17 -5.63 9.30 6.92
C LEU A 17 -5.19 9.59 5.48
N LEU A 18 -5.85 10.50 4.78
CA LEU A 18 -5.47 10.86 3.41
C LEU A 18 -4.09 11.51 3.34
N THR A 19 -3.75 12.35 4.31
CA THR A 19 -2.40 12.93 4.42
C THR A 19 -1.33 11.86 4.54
N GLU A 20 -1.57 10.88 5.42
CA GLU A 20 -0.63 9.77 5.63
C GLU A 20 -0.56 8.84 4.42
N LEU A 21 -1.69 8.52 3.79
CA LEU A 21 -1.72 7.70 2.58
C LEU A 21 -0.96 8.34 1.42
N ARG A 22 -1.03 9.66 1.27
CA ARG A 22 -0.21 10.39 0.28
C ARG A 22 1.28 10.26 0.58
N ARG A 23 1.66 10.50 1.83
CA ARG A 23 3.06 10.37 2.26
C ARG A 23 3.59 8.96 2.02
N LEU A 24 2.84 7.94 2.41
CA LEU A 24 3.23 6.54 2.26
C LEU A 24 3.27 6.12 0.79
N SER A 25 2.29 6.54 -0.01
CA SER A 25 2.23 6.19 -1.43
C SER A 25 3.42 6.77 -2.19
N TRP A 26 3.70 8.06 -2.03
CA TRP A 26 4.85 8.67 -2.72
C TRP A 26 6.19 8.17 -2.20
N GLY A 27 6.29 7.82 -0.92
CA GLY A 27 7.46 7.12 -0.38
C GLY A 27 7.66 5.74 -1.00
N ALA A 28 6.58 4.98 -1.19
CA ALA A 28 6.62 3.71 -1.91
C ALA A 28 7.05 3.89 -3.39
N ALA A 29 6.56 4.92 -4.06
CA ALA A 29 6.99 5.26 -5.42
C ALA A 29 8.51 5.49 -5.49
N ASP A 30 9.06 6.25 -4.56
CA ASP A 30 10.50 6.56 -4.52
C ASP A 30 11.34 5.31 -4.26
N ILE A 31 10.87 4.41 -3.39
CA ILE A 31 11.51 3.11 -3.13
C ILE A 31 11.52 2.27 -4.40
N LEU A 32 10.36 2.09 -5.04
CA LEU A 32 10.24 1.25 -6.24
C LEU A 32 11.05 1.79 -7.41
N ARG A 33 11.00 3.10 -7.66
CA ARG A 33 11.79 3.75 -8.71
C ARG A 33 13.30 3.57 -8.50
N ALA A 34 13.77 3.68 -7.26
CA ALA A 34 15.17 3.46 -6.94
C ALA A 34 15.60 2.03 -7.25
N TYR A 35 14.83 1.05 -6.83
CA TYR A 35 15.12 -0.36 -7.16
C TYR A 35 15.04 -0.64 -8.66
N ALA A 36 14.05 -0.09 -9.36
CA ALA A 36 13.89 -0.26 -10.80
C ALA A 36 15.10 0.28 -11.59
N ARG A 37 15.75 1.32 -11.07
CA ARG A 37 16.91 1.98 -11.69
C ARG A 37 18.26 1.48 -11.15
N GLY A 38 18.26 0.54 -10.20
CA GLY A 38 19.48 0.08 -9.55
C GLY A 38 20.15 1.14 -8.68
N GLU A 39 19.39 2.12 -8.21
CA GLU A 39 19.85 3.21 -7.35
C GLU A 39 19.73 2.84 -5.88
N GLN A 40 20.33 3.65 -5.00
CA GLN A 40 20.17 3.52 -3.55
C GLN A 40 18.76 3.93 -3.14
N PRO A 41 17.94 3.06 -2.54
CA PRO A 41 16.60 3.43 -2.09
C PRO A 41 16.64 4.45 -0.96
N PRO A 42 15.62 5.31 -0.85
CA PRO A 42 15.45 6.21 0.29
C PRO A 42 15.03 5.44 1.55
N HIS A 43 14.88 6.15 2.65
CA HIS A 43 14.36 5.67 3.93
C HIS A 43 15.18 4.55 4.60
N GLY A 44 16.47 4.41 4.26
CA GLY A 44 17.37 3.46 4.90
C GLY A 44 17.27 2.03 4.38
N PHE A 45 16.51 1.76 3.35
CA PHE A 45 16.44 0.44 2.74
C PHE A 45 17.75 0.09 2.03
N PRO A 46 18.19 -1.19 2.11
CA PRO A 46 19.42 -1.62 1.48
C PRO A 46 19.30 -1.61 -0.04
N LYS A 47 20.39 -1.26 -0.73
CA LYS A 47 20.47 -1.46 -2.18
C LYS A 47 20.33 -2.94 -2.49
N ALA A 48 19.52 -3.28 -3.50
CA ALA A 48 19.41 -4.66 -3.95
C ALA A 48 20.80 -5.14 -4.41
N LEU A 49 21.32 -6.14 -3.72
CA LEU A 49 22.49 -6.86 -4.20
C LEU A 49 22.03 -7.67 -5.42
N SER A 50 22.76 -7.57 -6.51
CA SER A 50 22.62 -8.49 -7.64
C SER A 50 23.16 -9.84 -7.20
N VAL A 51 22.41 -10.56 -6.38
CA VAL A 51 22.79 -11.88 -5.94
C VAL A 51 21.92 -12.88 -6.68
N ASP A 52 22.59 -13.61 -7.50
CA ASP A 52 22.12 -14.82 -8.17
C ASP A 52 21.96 -15.94 -7.12
N ASN A 53 21.06 -15.72 -6.14
CA ASN A 53 20.77 -16.65 -5.06
C ASN A 53 19.30 -17.04 -5.10
N GLY A 54 19.01 -18.07 -5.91
CA GLY A 54 17.82 -18.89 -5.69
C GLY A 54 16.46 -18.21 -5.80
N GLY A 55 16.30 -17.18 -6.66
CA GLY A 55 15.02 -16.54 -6.92
C GLY A 55 14.70 -15.28 -6.09
N GLU A 56 15.61 -14.86 -5.23
CA GLU A 56 15.51 -13.59 -4.51
C GLU A 56 16.29 -12.50 -5.24
N GLY A 57 15.65 -11.89 -6.23
CA GLY A 57 16.22 -10.81 -7.04
C GLY A 57 15.79 -9.41 -6.54
N PRO A 58 16.10 -8.35 -7.32
CA PRO A 58 15.71 -6.96 -7.04
C PRO A 58 14.22 -6.77 -6.76
N VAL A 59 13.37 -7.62 -7.31
CA VAL A 59 11.92 -7.62 -7.10
C VAL A 59 11.58 -7.94 -5.65
N SER A 60 12.15 -9.03 -5.10
CA SER A 60 11.94 -9.39 -3.69
C SER A 60 12.36 -8.27 -2.76
N ALA A 61 13.50 -7.64 -3.00
CA ALA A 61 13.98 -6.53 -2.19
C ALA A 61 13.05 -5.32 -2.27
N ALA A 62 12.56 -4.98 -3.46
CA ALA A 62 11.63 -3.89 -3.67
C ALA A 62 10.27 -4.14 -3.00
N ASP A 63 9.74 -5.32 -3.18
CA ASP A 63 8.46 -5.76 -2.60
C ASP A 63 8.54 -5.74 -1.06
N LEU A 64 9.55 -6.36 -0.47
CA LEU A 64 9.76 -6.36 0.97
C LEU A 64 9.95 -4.95 1.55
N ALA A 65 10.71 -4.09 0.87
CA ALA A 65 10.93 -2.72 1.32
C ALA A 65 9.63 -1.90 1.33
N VAL A 66 8.83 -1.98 0.26
CA VAL A 66 7.54 -1.30 0.20
C VAL A 66 6.56 -1.88 1.21
N ASN A 67 6.51 -3.21 1.35
CA ASN A 67 5.70 -3.87 2.36
C ASN A 67 6.01 -3.34 3.76
N GLN A 68 7.28 -3.34 4.15
CA GLN A 68 7.73 -2.82 5.45
C GLN A 68 7.38 -1.34 5.61
N TRP A 69 7.64 -0.51 4.61
CA TRP A 69 7.34 0.91 4.63
C TRP A 69 5.86 1.20 4.90
N LEU A 70 4.98 0.50 4.19
CA LEU A 70 3.52 0.68 4.32
C LEU A 70 3.01 0.18 5.68
N LEU A 71 3.44 -1.01 6.11
CA LEU A 71 2.99 -1.60 7.38
C LEU A 71 3.44 -0.77 8.57
N GLU A 72 4.70 -0.38 8.62
CA GLU A 72 5.23 0.46 9.71
C GLU A 72 4.62 1.86 9.71
N GLY A 73 4.40 2.44 8.52
CA GLY A 73 3.78 3.76 8.37
C GLY A 73 2.35 3.80 8.88
N LEU A 74 1.51 2.85 8.46
CA LEU A 74 0.12 2.77 8.91
C LEU A 74 0.01 2.47 10.41
N SER A 75 0.81 1.54 10.92
CA SER A 75 0.83 1.19 12.33
C SER A 75 1.33 2.34 13.20
N GLY A 76 2.37 3.05 12.76
CA GLY A 76 2.96 4.15 13.50
C GLY A 76 2.09 5.41 13.52
N ALA A 77 1.41 5.71 12.41
CA ALA A 77 0.54 6.89 12.32
C ALA A 77 -0.78 6.72 13.08
N PHE A 78 -1.29 5.49 13.17
CA PHE A 78 -2.58 5.19 13.79
C PHE A 78 -2.51 3.99 14.74
N PRO A 79 -1.74 4.09 15.84
CA PRO A 79 -1.51 2.96 16.74
C PRO A 79 -2.77 2.43 17.44
N ASP A 80 -3.77 3.28 17.59
CA ASP A 80 -5.03 2.97 18.29
C ASP A 80 -6.22 2.70 17.34
N ALA A 81 -5.97 2.60 16.04
CA ALA A 81 -7.06 2.45 15.05
C ALA A 81 -7.79 1.11 15.13
N GLY A 82 -7.19 0.09 15.74
CA GLY A 82 -7.80 -1.22 15.92
C GLY A 82 -7.99 -2.02 14.62
N TRP A 83 -7.29 -1.66 13.56
CA TRP A 83 -7.28 -2.41 12.32
C TRP A 83 -6.17 -3.47 12.27
N THR A 84 -6.38 -4.48 11.46
CA THR A 84 -5.37 -5.49 11.12
C THR A 84 -4.77 -5.16 9.74
N LEU A 85 -3.50 -5.46 9.58
CA LEU A 85 -2.77 -5.27 8.32
C LEU A 85 -2.48 -6.63 7.69
N LEU A 86 -2.92 -6.82 6.47
CA LEU A 86 -2.74 -8.02 5.68
C LEU A 86 -2.07 -7.65 4.37
N SER A 87 -0.87 -8.17 4.13
CA SER A 87 -0.21 -8.03 2.85
C SER A 87 -0.22 -9.35 2.08
N GLU A 88 0.05 -9.30 0.78
CA GLU A 88 0.21 -10.51 -0.04
C GLU A 88 1.23 -11.47 0.59
N GLU A 89 2.32 -10.93 1.12
CA GLU A 89 3.39 -11.70 1.76
C GLU A 89 2.94 -12.42 3.04
N THR A 90 2.01 -11.82 3.80
CA THR A 90 1.53 -12.37 5.08
C THR A 90 0.19 -13.10 4.99
N ALA A 91 -0.52 -12.96 3.88
CA ALA A 91 -1.87 -13.50 3.72
C ALA A 91 -1.94 -15.01 3.91
N LYS A 92 -0.96 -15.74 3.40
CA LYS A 92 -0.90 -17.21 3.48
C LYS A 92 -0.80 -17.72 4.92
N GLU A 93 -0.18 -16.92 5.80
CA GLU A 93 0.00 -17.28 7.21
C GLU A 93 -1.20 -16.86 8.07
N GLN A 94 -1.90 -15.80 7.67
CA GLN A 94 -2.96 -15.17 8.46
C GLN A 94 -4.37 -15.57 8.04
N LEU A 95 -4.55 -16.08 6.83
CA LEU A 95 -5.86 -16.47 6.30
C LEU A 95 -6.01 -17.98 6.23
N THR A 96 -7.17 -18.46 6.68
CA THR A 96 -7.60 -19.84 6.51
C THR A 96 -8.81 -19.84 5.58
N GLU A 97 -8.77 -20.68 4.55
CA GLU A 97 -9.88 -20.80 3.59
C GLU A 97 -11.18 -21.17 4.30
N GLY A 98 -12.24 -20.40 4.04
CA GLY A 98 -13.57 -20.61 4.65
C GLY A 98 -13.76 -19.96 6.02
N GLU A 99 -12.71 -19.37 6.62
CA GLU A 99 -12.82 -18.64 7.87
C GLU A 99 -13.15 -17.15 7.62
N PRO A 100 -13.85 -16.47 8.56
CA PRO A 100 -14.05 -15.03 8.48
C PRO A 100 -12.72 -14.27 8.47
N LEU A 101 -12.74 -13.06 7.90
CA LEU A 101 -11.59 -12.16 7.97
C LEU A 101 -11.21 -11.88 9.44
N PRO A 102 -9.91 -11.72 9.76
CA PRO A 102 -9.40 -11.70 11.12
C PRO A 102 -9.79 -10.46 11.95
N ALA A 103 -10.40 -9.44 11.33
CA ALA A 103 -10.79 -8.21 12.01
C ALA A 103 -11.98 -7.52 11.34
N GLU A 104 -12.70 -6.68 12.11
CA GLU A 104 -13.74 -5.81 11.55
C GLU A 104 -13.17 -4.81 10.55
N TRP A 105 -12.01 -4.24 10.87
CA TRP A 105 -11.26 -3.31 10.03
C TRP A 105 -9.96 -3.96 9.57
N LEU A 106 -9.78 -4.05 8.26
CA LEU A 106 -8.66 -4.75 7.66
C LEU A 106 -8.06 -3.93 6.52
N TRP A 107 -6.76 -3.66 6.56
CA TRP A 107 -5.98 -3.24 5.41
C TRP A 107 -5.53 -4.44 4.61
N ILE A 108 -5.75 -4.39 3.32
CA ILE A 108 -5.23 -5.34 2.34
C ILE A 108 -4.25 -4.60 1.45
N LEU A 109 -3.04 -5.11 1.36
CA LEU A 109 -1.91 -4.47 0.70
C LEU A 109 -1.32 -5.39 -0.36
N ASP A 110 -1.10 -4.85 -1.56
CA ASP A 110 -0.23 -5.43 -2.59
C ASP A 110 0.91 -4.43 -2.84
N PRO A 111 2.11 -4.69 -2.28
CA PRO A 111 3.24 -3.76 -2.35
C PRO A 111 3.79 -3.57 -3.76
N LEU A 112 3.67 -4.60 -4.62
CA LEU A 112 4.18 -4.57 -5.99
C LEU A 112 3.37 -5.51 -6.88
N ASP A 113 2.32 -4.98 -7.50
CA ASP A 113 1.61 -5.63 -8.59
C ASP A 113 2.31 -5.35 -9.93
N GLY A 114 2.38 -6.34 -10.81
CA GLY A 114 3.12 -6.23 -12.06
C GLY A 114 4.61 -6.53 -11.93
N THR A 115 4.95 -7.52 -11.13
CA THR A 115 6.34 -7.98 -10.87
C THR A 115 7.13 -8.22 -12.16
N LYS A 116 6.51 -8.84 -13.17
CA LYS A 116 7.14 -9.09 -14.47
C LYS A 116 7.48 -7.79 -15.20
N ASP A 117 6.55 -6.84 -15.18
CA ASP A 117 6.71 -5.53 -15.83
C ASP A 117 7.77 -4.69 -15.12
N PHE A 118 7.80 -4.77 -13.78
CA PHE A 118 8.85 -4.16 -12.98
C PHE A 118 10.23 -4.68 -13.38
N LEU A 119 10.40 -6.01 -13.51
CA LEU A 119 11.65 -6.63 -13.94
C LEU A 119 12.06 -6.26 -15.38
N GLN A 120 11.09 -6.16 -16.27
CA GLN A 120 11.34 -5.83 -17.69
C GLN A 120 11.53 -4.33 -17.90
N GLY A 121 11.29 -3.50 -16.90
CA GLY A 121 11.44 -2.05 -17.01
C GLY A 121 10.39 -1.38 -17.90
N THR A 122 9.20 -1.99 -18.06
CA THR A 122 8.13 -1.40 -18.85
C THR A 122 7.49 -0.19 -18.19
N GLY A 123 7.61 -0.08 -16.85
CA GLY A 123 6.95 0.94 -16.05
C GLY A 123 5.49 0.61 -15.69
N GLU A 124 4.97 -0.53 -16.12
CA GLU A 124 3.58 -0.94 -15.89
C GLU A 124 3.45 -1.75 -14.60
N TYR A 125 3.73 -1.13 -13.46
CA TYR A 125 3.56 -1.72 -12.13
C TYR A 125 2.86 -0.74 -11.18
N ALA A 126 2.24 -1.27 -10.13
CA ALA A 126 1.42 -0.52 -9.22
C ALA A 126 1.59 -0.97 -7.76
N VAL A 127 1.14 -0.12 -6.83
CA VAL A 127 0.91 -0.45 -5.42
C VAL A 127 -0.58 -0.33 -5.13
N HIS A 128 -1.16 -1.33 -4.48
CA HIS A 128 -2.56 -1.34 -4.12
C HIS A 128 -2.74 -1.39 -2.61
N LEU A 129 -3.64 -0.53 -2.09
CA LEU A 129 -4.08 -0.57 -0.70
C LEU A 129 -5.60 -0.50 -0.67
N ALA A 130 -6.23 -1.31 0.18
CA ALA A 130 -7.66 -1.22 0.44
C ALA A 130 -7.93 -1.31 1.94
N LEU A 131 -8.75 -0.40 2.46
CA LEU A 131 -9.34 -0.54 3.79
C LEU A 131 -10.71 -1.19 3.65
N VAL A 132 -10.90 -2.27 4.36
CA VAL A 132 -12.11 -3.10 4.32
C VAL A 132 -12.77 -3.09 5.71
N ARG A 133 -14.08 -2.96 5.74
CA ARG A 133 -14.90 -3.14 6.94
C ARG A 133 -15.94 -4.23 6.70
N GLY A 134 -15.90 -5.29 7.50
CA GLY A 134 -16.90 -6.36 7.40
C GLY A 134 -17.07 -6.91 5.98
N ASN A 135 -15.99 -7.25 5.29
CA ASN A 135 -15.95 -7.76 3.92
C ASN A 135 -16.35 -6.75 2.81
N ARG A 136 -16.43 -5.45 3.12
CA ARG A 136 -16.73 -4.42 2.12
C ARG A 136 -15.59 -3.39 2.09
N PRO A 137 -15.03 -3.10 0.91
CA PRO A 137 -14.05 -2.03 0.81
C PRO A 137 -14.71 -0.68 1.11
N VAL A 138 -14.04 0.15 1.89
CA VAL A 138 -14.48 1.50 2.26
C VAL A 138 -13.54 2.57 1.74
N LEU A 139 -12.27 2.23 1.50
CA LEU A 139 -11.28 3.09 0.88
C LEU A 139 -10.37 2.24 0.01
N GLY A 140 -10.00 2.76 -1.14
CA GLY A 140 -9.03 2.15 -2.05
C GLY A 140 -8.01 3.16 -2.52
N VAL A 141 -6.77 2.68 -2.69
CA VAL A 141 -5.64 3.47 -3.21
C VAL A 141 -4.93 2.64 -4.27
N VAL A 142 -4.68 3.25 -5.41
CA VAL A 142 -3.81 2.70 -6.45
C VAL A 142 -2.76 3.74 -6.80
N LEU A 143 -1.50 3.38 -6.62
CA LEU A 143 -0.37 4.19 -7.00
C LEU A 143 0.25 3.61 -8.28
N LEU A 144 0.43 4.46 -9.28
CA LEU A 144 1.18 4.18 -10.50
C LEU A 144 2.47 5.00 -10.47
N PRO A 145 3.58 4.43 -9.98
CA PRO A 145 4.80 5.21 -9.73
C PRO A 145 5.36 5.90 -10.98
N GLU A 146 5.44 5.19 -12.09
CA GLU A 146 6.04 5.72 -13.32
C GLU A 146 5.13 6.71 -14.07
N ALA A 147 3.82 6.65 -13.83
CA ALA A 147 2.85 7.59 -14.39
C ALA A 147 2.67 8.87 -13.54
N ASP A 148 3.24 8.91 -12.34
CA ASP A 148 3.04 9.98 -11.34
C ASP A 148 1.56 10.16 -10.98
N GLU A 149 0.83 9.05 -10.86
CA GLU A 149 -0.60 9.01 -10.58
C GLU A 149 -0.89 8.30 -9.26
N LEU A 150 -1.68 8.96 -8.42
CA LEU A 150 -2.26 8.41 -7.19
C LEU A 150 -3.77 8.46 -7.27
N TRP A 151 -4.40 7.31 -7.38
CA TRP A 151 -5.84 7.14 -7.40
C TRP A 151 -6.36 6.83 -6.02
N ILE A 152 -7.35 7.58 -5.54
CA ILE A 152 -8.00 7.40 -4.24
C ILE A 152 -9.50 7.35 -4.42
N GLY A 153 -10.14 6.37 -3.79
CA GLY A 153 -11.59 6.26 -3.70
C GLY A 153 -12.04 6.02 -2.27
N LEU A 154 -13.03 6.77 -1.83
CA LEU A 154 -13.63 6.66 -0.50
C LEU A 154 -15.14 6.51 -0.62
N VAL A 155 -15.71 5.53 0.06
CA VAL A 155 -17.16 5.30 0.08
C VAL A 155 -17.88 6.52 0.66
N GLY A 156 -18.89 6.99 -0.05
CA GLY A 156 -19.66 8.20 0.32
C GLY A 156 -19.05 9.49 -0.20
N ASP A 157 -17.93 9.41 -0.89
CA ASP A 157 -17.29 10.50 -1.61
C ASP A 157 -16.99 10.05 -3.05
N CYS A 158 -16.47 10.94 -3.89
CA CYS A 158 -16.00 10.55 -5.21
C CYS A 158 -14.59 9.98 -5.16
N GLY A 159 -14.23 9.19 -6.20
CA GLY A 159 -12.84 8.84 -6.48
C GLY A 159 -12.17 9.95 -7.30
N TRP A 160 -10.87 10.11 -7.14
CA TRP A 160 -10.05 11.07 -7.89
C TRP A 160 -8.65 10.53 -8.16
N CYS A 161 -7.98 11.15 -9.12
CA CYS A 161 -6.56 10.97 -9.38
C CYS A 161 -5.83 12.27 -9.09
N GLU A 162 -4.67 12.19 -8.50
CA GLU A 162 -3.79 13.33 -8.25
C GLU A 162 -2.33 12.98 -8.56
N ASP A 163 -1.54 13.97 -8.92
CA ASP A 163 -0.09 13.86 -9.02
C ASP A 163 0.59 14.09 -7.65
N ARG A 164 1.92 14.06 -7.63
CA ARG A 164 2.72 14.25 -6.41
C ARG A 164 2.50 15.62 -5.74
N GLU A 165 2.18 16.64 -6.51
CA GLU A 165 1.86 17.98 -5.99
C GLU A 165 0.41 18.11 -5.53
N GLY A 166 -0.40 17.07 -5.69
CA GLY A 166 -1.81 17.04 -5.33
C GLY A 166 -2.71 17.71 -6.37
N THR A 167 -2.24 17.87 -7.60
CA THR A 167 -3.03 18.38 -8.71
C THR A 167 -3.94 17.30 -9.24
N ARG A 168 -5.24 17.58 -9.32
CA ARG A 168 -6.29 16.67 -9.77
C ARG A 168 -6.65 16.89 -11.24
#